data_88b7ed9d8a05daa7618ddb537a19221b
#
_entry.id   88b7ed9d8a05daa7618ddb537a19221b
#
_cell.length_a   1.000
_cell.length_b   1.000
_cell.length_c   1.000
_cell.angle_alpha   90.00
_cell.angle_beta   90.00
_cell.angle_gamma   90.00
#
_symmetry.space_group_name_H-M   'P 1'
#
loop_
_entity.id
_entity.type
_entity.pdbx_description
1 polymer ?
#
loop_
_entity_poly.entity_id
_entity_poly.type
_entity_poly.pdbx_seq_one_letter_code
_entity_poly.pdbx_strand_id
1 'polypeptide(L)'
;MITRYALFEGHVHDGKTEDFRQAVLSEILPKWKAFPEALSVRVTFAESRDDGAPEYPMILAITYPSLDAVDRALASPVRSEARAATESVLARFFTGRIHHHVTTAHDHELA
;
A
#
# COMPACT_ATOMS: atom_id res chain seq x y z
N MET A 1 -14.12 -0.74 -11.94
CA MET A 1 -12.76 -0.92 -11.42
C MET A 1 -12.81 -1.11 -9.91
N ILE A 2 -11.97 -1.94 -9.41
CA ILE A 2 -11.87 -2.22 -7.97
C ILE A 2 -10.51 -1.77 -7.49
N THR A 3 -10.47 -1.01 -6.40
CA THR A 3 -9.22 -0.61 -5.77
C THR A 3 -9.13 -1.23 -4.37
N ARG A 4 -8.02 -1.91 -4.11
CA ARG A 4 -7.72 -2.41 -2.78
C ARG A 4 -6.69 -1.49 -2.14
N TYR A 5 -7.08 -0.90 -1.02
CA TYR A 5 -6.21 -0.01 -0.25
C TYR A 5 -5.57 -0.77 0.90
N ALA A 6 -4.30 -0.49 1.14
CA ALA A 6 -3.63 -0.83 2.39
C ALA A 6 -3.29 0.49 3.09
N LEU A 7 -3.92 0.70 4.23
CA LEU A 7 -3.79 1.92 5.03
C LEU A 7 -2.84 1.62 6.18
N PHE A 8 -1.66 2.24 6.15
CA PHE A 8 -0.63 2.02 7.16
C PHE A 8 -0.82 3.04 8.26
N GLU A 9 -1.55 2.65 9.31
CA GLU A 9 -1.83 3.52 10.46
C GLU A 9 -0.75 3.36 11.51
N GLY A 10 -0.06 4.45 11.83
CA GLY A 10 1.00 4.43 12.82
C GLY A 10 2.02 5.51 12.61
N HIS A 11 3.24 5.25 13.05
CA HIS A 11 4.30 6.26 13.07
C HIS A 11 5.61 5.69 12.52
N VAL A 12 6.22 6.42 11.59
CA VAL A 12 7.58 6.15 11.13
C VAL A 12 8.53 6.65 12.23
N HIS A 13 9.51 5.82 12.59
CA HIS A 13 10.46 6.15 13.64
C HIS A 13 11.14 7.48 13.36
N ASP A 14 11.37 8.29 14.40
CA ASP A 14 11.92 9.64 14.29
C ASP A 14 13.23 9.64 13.50
N GLY A 15 13.32 10.59 12.56
CA GLY A 15 14.49 10.74 11.69
C GLY A 15 14.62 9.69 10.59
N LYS A 16 13.65 8.79 10.44
CA LYS A 16 13.71 7.68 9.48
C LYS A 16 12.77 7.81 8.30
N THR A 17 12.13 8.95 8.12
CA THR A 17 11.14 9.15 7.05
C THR A 17 11.71 8.85 5.66
N GLU A 18 12.88 9.42 5.32
CA GLU A 18 13.48 9.16 4.01
C GLU A 18 13.93 7.72 3.85
N ASP A 19 14.55 7.13 4.88
CA ASP A 19 14.98 5.74 4.83
C ASP A 19 13.79 4.80 4.64
N PHE A 20 12.68 5.09 5.33
CA PHE A 20 11.44 4.34 5.19
C PHE A 20 10.91 4.40 3.75
N ARG A 21 10.78 5.61 3.20
CA ARG A 21 10.27 5.80 1.84
C ARG A 21 11.14 5.09 0.80
N GLN A 22 12.45 5.20 0.93
CA GLN A 22 13.38 4.52 0.03
C GLN A 22 13.28 2.99 0.14
N ALA A 23 13.19 2.47 1.35
CA ALA A 23 13.03 1.03 1.56
C ALA A 23 11.72 0.50 0.97
N VAL A 24 10.62 1.24 1.13
CA VAL A 24 9.33 0.89 0.52
C VAL A 24 9.47 0.78 -1.00
N LEU A 25 10.06 1.79 -1.63
CA LEU A 25 10.15 1.84 -3.09
C LEU A 25 11.13 0.82 -3.66
N SER A 26 12.20 0.50 -2.94
CA SER A 26 13.21 -0.44 -3.42
C SER A 26 12.93 -1.89 -3.04
N GLU A 27 12.32 -2.15 -1.89
CA GLU A 27 12.16 -3.52 -1.36
C GLU A 27 10.74 -4.05 -1.47
N ILE A 28 9.71 -3.21 -1.37
CA ILE A 28 8.32 -3.67 -1.40
C ILE A 28 7.66 -3.43 -2.75
N LEU A 29 7.81 -2.26 -3.34
CA LEU A 29 7.15 -1.90 -4.60
C LEU A 29 7.33 -2.95 -5.69
N PRO A 30 8.53 -3.54 -5.92
CA PRO A 30 8.67 -4.60 -6.92
C PRO A 30 7.75 -5.79 -6.67
N LYS A 31 7.48 -6.13 -5.41
CA LYS A 31 6.57 -7.21 -5.06
C LYS A 31 5.12 -6.84 -5.33
N TRP A 32 4.71 -5.62 -5.00
CA TRP A 32 3.37 -5.14 -5.33
C TRP A 32 3.11 -5.11 -6.83
N LYS A 33 4.12 -4.72 -7.61
CA LYS A 33 4.01 -4.70 -9.08
C LYS A 33 3.89 -6.09 -9.70
N ALA A 34 4.21 -7.13 -8.96
CA ALA A 34 4.14 -8.51 -9.45
C ALA A 34 2.79 -9.18 -9.19
N PHE A 35 1.85 -8.53 -8.50
CA PHE A 35 0.52 -9.10 -8.30
C PHE A 35 -0.17 -9.36 -9.64
N PRO A 36 -0.69 -10.59 -9.85
CA PRO A 36 -1.36 -10.92 -11.10
C PRO A 36 -2.62 -10.07 -11.30
N GLU A 37 -2.88 -9.70 -12.53
CA GLU A 37 -4.05 -8.93 -12.98
C GLU A 37 -4.14 -7.51 -12.40
N ALA A 38 -3.16 -7.05 -11.65
CA ALA A 38 -3.13 -5.67 -11.18
C ALA A 38 -2.96 -4.71 -12.37
N LEU A 39 -3.80 -3.69 -12.43
CA LEU A 39 -3.78 -2.69 -13.50
C LEU A 39 -2.87 -1.52 -13.17
N SER A 40 -2.80 -1.16 -11.90
CA SER A 40 -1.93 -0.09 -11.44
C SER A 40 -1.59 -0.27 -9.97
N VAL A 41 -0.45 0.27 -9.58
CA VAL A 41 -0.02 0.34 -8.19
C VAL A 41 0.30 1.80 -7.88
N ARG A 42 -0.32 2.33 -6.83
CA ARG A 42 -0.05 3.70 -6.37
C ARG A 42 0.41 3.66 -4.93
N VAL A 43 1.58 4.24 -4.70
CA VAL A 43 2.12 4.43 -3.35
C VAL A 43 2.08 5.91 -3.06
N THR A 44 1.43 6.29 -1.97
CA THR A 44 1.39 7.70 -1.54
C THR A 44 1.98 7.81 -0.14
N PHE A 45 2.79 8.84 0.06
CA PHE A 45 3.37 9.16 1.35
C PHE A 45 2.73 10.43 1.90
N ALA A 46 2.44 10.45 3.19
CA ALA A 46 1.75 11.56 3.82
C ALA A 46 2.60 12.83 3.82
N GLU A 47 1.97 13.96 3.52
CA GLU A 47 2.60 15.29 3.65
C GLU A 47 1.98 16.08 4.80
N SER A 48 0.66 16.00 5.00
CA SER A 48 -0.03 16.68 6.07
C SER A 48 -1.35 15.99 6.38
N ARG A 49 -1.93 16.33 7.52
CA ARG A 49 -3.26 15.87 7.92
C ARG A 49 -3.92 16.89 8.81
N ASP A 50 -5.23 16.76 8.96
CA ASP A 50 -6.00 17.61 9.89
C ASP A 50 -5.60 17.33 11.34
N ASP A 51 -5.76 18.31 12.19
CA ASP A 51 -5.57 18.13 13.62
C ASP A 51 -6.53 17.04 14.13
N GLY A 52 -5.99 16.07 14.87
CA GLY A 52 -6.76 14.95 15.40
C GLY A 52 -7.03 13.82 14.42
N ALA A 53 -6.66 13.96 13.15
CA ALA A 53 -6.78 12.86 12.19
C ALA A 53 -5.81 11.73 12.52
N PRO A 54 -6.18 10.47 12.22
CA PRO A 54 -5.26 9.36 12.36
C PRO A 54 -4.01 9.57 11.51
N GLU A 55 -2.89 9.06 11.98
CA GLU A 55 -1.63 9.17 11.23
C GLU A 55 -1.52 7.99 10.26
N TYR A 56 -1.44 8.31 8.95
CA TYR A 56 -1.21 7.34 7.89
C TYR A 56 0.02 7.78 7.09
N PRO A 57 1.22 7.37 7.49
CA PRO A 57 2.46 7.75 6.78
C PRO A 57 2.48 7.28 5.33
N MET A 58 1.74 6.21 5.02
CA MET A 58 1.69 5.66 3.68
C MET A 58 0.33 5.04 3.41
N ILE A 59 -0.14 5.18 2.18
CA ILE A 59 -1.33 4.50 1.68
C ILE A 59 -0.97 3.84 0.35
N LEU A 60 -1.22 2.54 0.26
CA LEU A 60 -1.04 1.77 -0.96
C LEU A 60 -2.41 1.58 -1.63
N ALA A 61 -2.48 1.76 -2.94
CA ALA A 61 -3.68 1.51 -3.71
C ALA A 61 -3.34 0.66 -4.93
N ILE A 62 -3.93 -0.53 -5.02
CA ILE A 62 -3.76 -1.41 -6.18
C ILE A 62 -5.12 -1.59 -6.85
N THR A 63 -5.17 -1.31 -8.14
CA THR A 63 -6.38 -1.36 -8.94
C THR A 63 -6.46 -2.64 -9.74
N TYR A 64 -7.64 -3.27 -9.75
CA TYR A 64 -7.93 -4.52 -10.43
C TYR A 64 -9.18 -4.38 -11.30
N PRO A 65 -9.36 -5.24 -12.33
CA PRO A 65 -10.56 -5.16 -13.17
C PRO A 65 -11.83 -5.63 -12.46
N SER A 66 -11.73 -6.50 -11.44
CA SER A 66 -12.89 -7.10 -10.79
C SER A 66 -12.56 -7.61 -9.39
N LEU A 67 -13.60 -7.94 -8.61
CA LEU A 67 -13.42 -8.58 -7.31
C LEU A 67 -12.79 -9.98 -7.45
N ASP A 68 -13.15 -10.71 -8.50
CA ASP A 68 -12.56 -12.04 -8.77
C ASP A 68 -11.05 -11.91 -9.00
N ALA A 69 -10.62 -10.86 -9.70
CA ALA A 69 -9.19 -10.61 -9.90
C ALA A 69 -8.47 -10.32 -8.60
N VAL A 70 -9.10 -9.59 -7.67
CA VAL A 70 -8.55 -9.38 -6.32
C VAL A 70 -8.36 -10.70 -5.61
N ASP A 71 -9.38 -11.57 -5.63
CA ASP A 71 -9.32 -12.87 -4.98
C ASP A 71 -8.19 -13.73 -5.53
N ARG A 72 -8.01 -13.75 -6.85
CA ARG A 72 -6.92 -14.48 -7.50
C ARG A 72 -5.55 -13.93 -7.10
N ALA A 73 -5.42 -12.61 -7.05
CA ALA A 73 -4.17 -11.97 -6.65
C ALA A 73 -3.81 -12.33 -5.20
N LEU A 74 -4.79 -12.27 -4.30
CA LEU A 74 -4.58 -12.59 -2.88
C LEU A 74 -4.31 -14.08 -2.65
N ALA A 75 -4.71 -14.95 -3.56
CA ALA A 75 -4.43 -16.38 -3.50
C ALA A 75 -3.10 -16.74 -4.16
N SER A 76 -2.41 -15.79 -4.81
CA SER A 76 -1.16 -16.04 -5.50
C SER A 76 0.03 -16.09 -4.54
N PRO A 77 1.14 -16.77 -4.95
CA PRO A 77 2.36 -16.79 -4.13
C PRO A 77 2.96 -15.41 -3.89
N VAL A 78 2.70 -14.44 -4.78
CA VAL A 78 3.18 -13.07 -4.64
C VAL A 78 2.74 -12.45 -3.32
N ARG A 79 1.55 -12.80 -2.83
CA ARG A 79 1.05 -12.28 -1.56
C ARG A 79 2.00 -12.56 -0.40
N SER A 80 2.48 -13.79 -0.28
CA SER A 80 3.43 -14.15 0.78
C SER A 80 4.75 -13.41 0.63
N GLU A 81 5.24 -13.25 -0.58
CA GLU A 81 6.48 -12.52 -0.85
C GLU A 81 6.33 -11.04 -0.52
N ALA A 82 5.23 -10.42 -0.94
CA ALA A 82 4.94 -9.02 -0.64
C ALA A 82 4.79 -8.80 0.87
N ARG A 83 4.10 -9.72 1.55
CA ARG A 83 3.93 -9.65 3.00
C ARG A 83 5.26 -9.73 3.74
N ALA A 84 6.13 -10.66 3.35
CA ALA A 84 7.44 -10.81 3.96
C ALA A 84 8.29 -9.55 3.77
N ALA A 85 8.29 -8.97 2.56
CA ALA A 85 9.02 -7.74 2.27
C ALA A 85 8.46 -6.57 3.11
N THR A 86 7.13 -6.48 3.21
CA THR A 86 6.46 -5.44 4.00
C THR A 86 6.84 -5.56 5.48
N GLU A 87 6.73 -6.75 6.06
CA GLU A 87 7.08 -6.97 7.46
C GLU A 87 8.53 -6.62 7.75
N SER A 88 9.45 -6.95 6.84
CA SER A 88 10.87 -6.63 6.99
C SER A 88 11.11 -5.12 7.05
N VAL A 89 10.46 -4.34 6.17
CA VAL A 89 10.60 -2.88 6.16
C VAL A 89 9.96 -2.27 7.40
N LEU A 90 8.74 -2.70 7.74
CA LEU A 90 8.04 -2.15 8.90
C LEU A 90 8.80 -2.41 10.21
N ALA A 91 9.41 -3.57 10.36
CA ALA A 91 10.18 -3.91 11.56
C ALA A 91 11.34 -2.94 11.80
N ARG A 92 11.88 -2.35 10.74
CA ARG A 92 13.01 -1.42 10.83
C ARG A 92 12.60 0.02 11.06
N PHE A 93 11.43 0.44 10.57
CA PHE A 93 11.12 1.86 10.43
C PHE A 93 9.77 2.31 10.98
N PHE A 94 8.89 1.38 11.35
CA PHE A 94 7.48 1.73 11.55
C PHE A 94 6.90 1.00 12.75
N THR A 95 6.02 1.71 13.48
CA THR A 95 5.23 1.12 14.55
C THR A 95 3.77 1.43 14.28
N GLY A 96 2.94 0.40 14.15
CA GLY A 96 1.52 0.56 13.86
C GLY A 96 0.91 -0.70 13.28
N ARG A 97 -0.13 -0.51 12.48
CA ARG A 97 -0.89 -1.63 11.89
C ARG A 97 -1.36 -1.28 10.49
N ILE A 98 -1.78 -2.31 9.75
CA ILE A 98 -2.26 -2.16 8.37
C ILE A 98 -3.73 -2.52 8.33
N HIS A 99 -4.53 -1.65 7.70
CA HIS A 99 -5.94 -1.90 7.39
C HIS A 99 -6.09 -2.07 5.90
N HIS A 100 -6.98 -2.96 5.48
CA HIS A 100 -7.30 -3.14 4.07
C HIS A 100 -8.75 -2.77 3.80
N HIS A 101 -8.97 -1.97 2.77
CA HIS A 101 -10.30 -1.62 2.28
C HIS A 101 -10.39 -1.93 0.80
N VAL A 102 -11.49 -2.49 0.37
CA VAL A 102 -11.77 -2.78 -1.03
C VAL A 102 -12.94 -1.90 -1.47
N THR A 103 -12.73 -1.12 -2.53
CA THR A 103 -13.68 -0.11 -2.98
C THR A 103 -13.97 -0.25 -4.46
N THR A 104 -15.12 0.26 -4.88
CA THR A 104 -15.41 0.47 -6.30
C THR A 104 -14.91 1.86 -6.68
N ALA A 105 -14.12 1.93 -7.75
CA ALA A 105 -13.55 3.19 -8.20
C ALA A 105 -14.30 3.70 -9.45
N HIS A 106 -14.56 4.99 -9.47
CA HIS A 106 -15.10 5.69 -10.61
C HIS A 106 -14.16 6.85 -10.93
N ASP A 107 -13.38 6.70 -12.00
CA ASP A 107 -12.44 7.72 -12.44
C ASP A 107 -13.10 8.59 -13.51
N HIS A 108 -12.95 9.90 -13.36
CA HIS A 108 -13.53 10.87 -14.30
C HIS A 108 -12.42 11.82 -14.75
N GLU A 109 -12.24 11.89 -16.07
CA GLU A 109 -11.30 12.86 -16.62
C GLU A 109 -11.96 14.24 -16.68
N LEU A 110 -11.14 15.25 -16.41
CA LEU A 110 -11.57 16.65 -16.52
C LEU A 110 -11.29 17.15 -17.94
N ALA A 111 -12.29 17.80 -18.51
CA ALA A 111 -12.18 18.34 -19.87
C ALA A 111 -11.27 19.59 -19.92
#